data_7866e56f0be28c49cd45b1c43b1e11d2
#
_entry.id   7866e56f0be28c49cd45b1c43b1e11d2
#
_cell.length_a   1.000
_cell.length_b   1.000
_cell.length_c   1.000
_cell.angle_alpha   90.00
_cell.angle_beta   90.00
_cell.angle_gamma   90.00
#
_symmetry.space_group_name_H-M   'P 1'
#
loop_
_entity.id
_entity.type
_entity.pdbx_description
1 polymer ?
#
loop_
_entity_poly.entity_id
_entity_poly.type
_entity_poly.pdbx_seq_one_letter_code
_entity_poly.pdbx_strand_id
1 'polypeptide(L)'
;MNDLTTREPANHPQDLERLLVARENAGDVTGMTALFEPDAVVDIGDGTFLRGKEAIHEFFTKLQVAGFGPEKRRFEFGEQRPALICGDLALTSTRSRNGTVTSEVARRQKDGTWLWVIDRYSVSW
;
A
#
# COMPACT_ATOMS: atom_id res chain seq x y z
N MET A 1 20.27 2.73 -17.91
CA MET A 1 19.68 2.65 -17.58
C MET A 1 18.86 2.51 -17.04
N ASN A 2 18.83 2.55 -16.71
CA ASN A 2 18.12 2.26 -16.22
C ASN A 2 17.02 2.52 -15.90
N ASP A 3 16.57 2.24 -15.81
CA ASP A 3 15.31 2.41 -15.68
C ASP A 3 14.85 2.07 -14.38
N LEU A 4 15.62 2.30 -13.39
CA LEU A 4 15.30 2.07 -12.02
C LEU A 4 14.17 2.98 -11.58
N THR A 5 13.92 4.03 -12.34
CA THR A 5 12.85 4.95 -12.00
C THR A 5 11.53 4.57 -12.64
N THR A 6 11.54 3.57 -13.52
CA THR A 6 10.33 3.18 -14.21
C THR A 6 9.65 2.07 -13.44
N ARG A 7 8.57 2.38 -12.77
CA ARG A 7 7.78 1.40 -12.04
C ARG A 7 6.40 1.33 -12.66
N GLU A 8 5.82 0.14 -12.62
CA GLU A 8 4.47 -0.05 -13.10
C GLU A 8 3.52 0.81 -12.25
N PRO A 9 2.72 1.69 -12.84
CA PRO A 9 1.78 2.49 -12.04
C PRO A 9 0.50 1.72 -11.77
N ALA A 10 -0.26 2.17 -10.79
CA ALA A 10 -1.58 1.63 -10.52
C ALA A 10 -2.57 2.31 -11.44
N ASN A 11 -3.02 1.63 -12.47
CA ASN A 11 -4.01 2.17 -13.40
C ASN A 11 -5.44 1.91 -12.93
N HIS A 12 -5.60 1.14 -11.88
CA HIS A 12 -6.86 0.81 -11.26
C HIS A 12 -6.62 0.76 -9.75
N PRO A 13 -7.60 1.16 -8.92
CA PRO A 13 -7.34 1.17 -7.47
C PRO A 13 -6.96 -0.20 -6.92
N GLN A 14 -7.45 -1.28 -7.51
CA GLN A 14 -7.13 -2.63 -7.03
C GLN A 14 -5.71 -3.06 -7.38
N ASP A 15 -5.01 -2.34 -8.26
CA ASP A 15 -3.62 -2.64 -8.56
C ASP A 15 -2.69 -2.30 -7.40
N LEU A 16 -3.11 -1.38 -6.50
CA LEU A 16 -2.24 -0.89 -5.45
C LEU A 16 -1.74 -2.01 -4.54
N GLU A 17 -2.64 -2.91 -4.14
CA GLU A 17 -2.26 -3.99 -3.24
C GLU A 17 -1.26 -4.94 -3.92
N ARG A 18 -1.53 -5.29 -5.15
CA ARG A 18 -0.64 -6.16 -5.91
C ARG A 18 0.75 -5.55 -6.04
N LEU A 19 0.78 -4.25 -6.33
CA LEU A 19 2.05 -3.55 -6.50
C LEU A 19 2.81 -3.43 -5.18
N LEU A 20 2.09 -3.20 -4.07
CA LEU A 20 2.73 -3.14 -2.77
C LEU A 20 3.45 -4.44 -2.46
N VAL A 21 2.75 -5.56 -2.65
CA VAL A 21 3.32 -6.88 -2.37
C VAL A 21 4.52 -7.15 -3.27
N ALA A 22 4.39 -6.84 -4.57
CA ALA A 22 5.48 -7.07 -5.51
C ALA A 22 6.72 -6.24 -5.16
N ARG A 23 6.50 -4.98 -4.78
CA ARG A 23 7.61 -4.09 -4.42
C ARG A 23 8.23 -4.49 -3.10
N GLU A 24 7.45 -4.99 -2.16
CA GLU A 24 7.99 -5.52 -0.92
C GLU A 24 8.89 -6.72 -1.21
N ASN A 25 8.43 -7.62 -2.05
CA ASN A 25 9.23 -8.79 -2.42
C ASN A 25 10.53 -8.42 -3.08
N ALA A 26 10.57 -7.30 -3.78
CA ALA A 26 11.76 -6.82 -4.45
C ALA A 26 12.65 -5.97 -3.55
N GLY A 27 12.22 -5.72 -2.31
CA GLY A 27 12.97 -4.86 -1.40
C GLY A 27 12.94 -3.40 -1.80
N ASP A 28 11.93 -2.99 -2.55
CA ASP A 28 11.85 -1.66 -3.13
C ASP A 28 11.03 -0.74 -2.22
N VAL A 29 11.64 -0.29 -1.12
CA VAL A 29 10.98 0.54 -0.13
C VAL A 29 10.49 1.86 -0.75
N THR A 30 11.31 2.46 -1.58
CA THR A 30 10.92 3.70 -2.26
C THR A 30 9.71 3.48 -3.15
N GLY A 31 9.67 2.35 -3.85
CA GLY A 31 8.54 2.00 -4.68
C GLY A 31 7.27 1.73 -3.89
N MET A 32 7.40 1.11 -2.72
CA MET A 32 6.26 0.90 -1.83
C MET A 32 5.70 2.25 -1.39
N THR A 33 6.58 3.15 -0.98
CA THR A 33 6.18 4.47 -0.50
C THR A 33 5.53 5.29 -1.62
N ALA A 34 5.98 5.09 -2.85
CA ALA A 34 5.45 5.81 -4.00
C ALA A 34 3.98 5.50 -4.30
N LEU A 35 3.41 4.47 -3.66
CA LEU A 35 1.99 4.13 -3.83
C LEU A 35 1.07 4.99 -2.98
N PHE A 36 1.62 5.88 -2.16
CA PHE A 36 0.86 6.71 -1.24
C PHE A 36 0.97 8.18 -1.63
N GLU A 37 -0.11 8.93 -1.39
CA GLU A 37 -0.06 10.39 -1.60
C GLU A 37 0.88 11.03 -0.57
N PRO A 38 1.39 12.23 -0.86
CA PRO A 38 2.33 12.88 0.05
C PRO A 38 1.82 13.05 1.48
N ASP A 39 0.50 13.23 1.64
CA ASP A 39 -0.09 13.44 2.97
C ASP A 39 -0.89 12.25 3.45
N ALA A 40 -0.64 11.06 2.91
CA ALA A 40 -1.41 9.88 3.25
C ALA A 40 -1.32 9.55 4.75
N VAL A 41 -2.37 8.93 5.26
CA VAL A 41 -2.45 8.52 6.66
C VAL A 41 -2.60 7.00 6.70
N VAL A 42 -1.78 6.34 7.51
CA VAL A 42 -1.79 4.88 7.62
C VAL A 42 -1.95 4.48 9.08
N ASP A 43 -2.90 3.60 9.33
CA ASP A 43 -3.12 3.00 10.64
C ASP A 43 -2.51 1.59 10.58
N ILE A 44 -1.39 1.37 11.28
CA ILE A 44 -0.68 0.10 11.19
C ILE A 44 -1.19 -0.94 12.19
N GLY A 45 -2.22 -0.59 12.96
CA GLY A 45 -2.92 -1.59 13.75
C GLY A 45 -2.43 -1.78 15.18
N ASP A 46 -1.40 -1.02 15.60
CA ASP A 46 -0.88 -1.13 16.95
C ASP A 46 -1.13 0.14 17.78
N GLY A 47 -2.05 0.97 17.31
CA GLY A 47 -2.32 2.25 17.95
C GLY A 47 -1.49 3.39 17.40
N THR A 48 -0.61 3.11 16.45
CA THR A 48 0.26 4.09 15.83
C THR A 48 -0.29 4.50 14.47
N PHE A 49 -0.30 5.79 14.22
CA PHE A 49 -0.71 6.31 12.92
C PHE A 49 0.48 6.99 12.27
N LEU A 50 0.69 6.69 10.98
CA LEU A 50 1.73 7.33 10.20
C LEU A 50 1.10 8.42 9.35
N ARG A 51 1.75 9.57 9.27
CA ARG A 51 1.30 10.68 8.43
C ARG A 51 2.41 11.09 7.49
N GLY A 52 2.10 11.06 6.20
CA GLY A 52 2.99 11.57 5.18
C GLY A 52 4.01 10.56 4.72
N LYS A 53 4.55 10.81 3.55
CA LYS A 53 5.46 9.87 2.88
C LYS A 53 6.71 9.60 3.69
N GLU A 54 7.23 10.59 4.39
CA GLU A 54 8.46 10.41 5.14
C GLU A 54 8.30 9.37 6.23
N ALA A 55 7.21 9.49 7.02
CA ALA A 55 6.93 8.54 8.07
C ALA A 55 6.66 7.14 7.51
N ILE A 56 5.96 7.08 6.38
CA ILE A 56 5.64 5.82 5.73
C ILE A 56 6.91 5.15 5.22
N HIS A 57 7.80 5.93 4.61
CA HIS A 57 9.08 5.41 4.11
C HIS A 57 9.91 4.85 5.26
N GLU A 58 9.98 5.58 6.37
CA GLU A 58 10.72 5.14 7.53
C GLU A 58 10.16 3.83 8.08
N PHE A 59 8.84 3.72 8.13
CA PHE A 59 8.20 2.49 8.59
C PHE A 59 8.58 1.30 7.71
N PHE A 60 8.48 1.46 6.40
CA PHE A 60 8.85 0.36 5.48
C PHE A 60 10.32 0.02 5.57
N THR A 61 11.18 1.02 5.77
CA THR A 61 12.61 0.79 5.93
C THR A 61 12.88 -0.06 7.16
N LYS A 62 12.20 0.25 8.27
CA LYS A 62 12.38 -0.50 9.51
C LYS A 62 11.88 -1.93 9.36
N LEU A 63 10.77 -2.13 8.65
CA LEU A 63 10.27 -3.47 8.41
C LEU A 63 11.28 -4.30 7.63
N GLN A 64 11.91 -3.70 6.65
CA GLN A 64 12.88 -4.41 5.84
C GLN A 64 14.13 -4.77 6.63
N VAL A 65 14.60 -3.84 7.45
CA VAL A 65 15.75 -4.10 8.31
C VAL A 65 15.44 -5.19 9.33
N ALA A 66 14.19 -5.26 9.79
CA ALA A 66 13.79 -6.28 10.75
C ALA A 66 13.64 -7.66 10.15
N GLY A 67 13.93 -7.83 8.85
CA GLY A 67 13.95 -9.15 8.25
C GLY A 67 12.73 -9.51 7.46
N PHE A 68 12.00 -8.53 6.99
CA PHE A 68 10.94 -8.81 6.03
C PHE A 68 11.63 -8.96 4.69
N GLY A 69 11.60 -9.89 4.11
CA GLY A 69 12.11 -10.16 2.80
C GLY A 69 11.25 -11.25 2.23
N PRO A 70 11.71 -11.90 1.17
CA PRO A 70 10.88 -12.91 0.51
C PRO A 70 10.41 -14.01 1.46
N GLU A 71 11.19 -14.30 2.52
CA GLU A 71 10.85 -15.38 3.42
C GLU A 71 10.02 -14.93 4.61
N LYS A 72 10.07 -13.65 4.94
CA LYS A 72 9.37 -13.11 6.10
C LYS A 72 8.50 -11.95 5.68
N ARG A 73 7.85 -12.11 4.54
CA ARG A 73 7.07 -11.03 4.01
C ARG A 73 5.93 -10.67 4.94
N ARG A 74 5.75 -9.39 5.12
CA ARG A 74 4.71 -8.87 5.99
C ARG A 74 3.38 -8.79 5.28
N PHE A 75 3.42 -8.45 4.02
CA PHE A 75 2.21 -8.30 3.23
C PHE A 75 2.07 -9.46 2.28
N GLU A 76 0.87 -9.96 2.14
CA GLU A 76 0.60 -10.99 1.16
C GLU A 76 -0.61 -10.55 0.35
N PHE A 77 -0.63 -10.97 -0.90
CA PHE A 77 -1.73 -10.62 -1.77
C PHE A 77 -2.91 -11.51 -1.42
N GLY A 78 -3.90 -10.91 -0.78
CA GLY A 78 -5.07 -11.64 -0.33
C GLY A 78 -6.22 -11.55 -1.30
N GLU A 79 -7.40 -11.86 -0.80
CA GLU A 79 -8.62 -11.80 -1.59
C GLU A 79 -9.17 -10.38 -1.55
N GLN A 80 -9.46 -9.79 -2.71
CA GLN A 80 -9.95 -8.44 -2.79
C GLN A 80 -11.43 -8.42 -3.16
N ARG A 81 -12.16 -7.49 -2.55
CA ARG A 81 -13.52 -7.21 -2.98
C ARG A 81 -13.45 -6.24 -4.16
N PRO A 82 -14.47 -6.21 -5.01
CA PRO A 82 -14.50 -5.20 -6.07
C PRO A 82 -14.45 -3.79 -5.47
N ALA A 83 -13.64 -2.94 -6.06
CA ALA A 83 -13.51 -1.56 -5.58
C ALA A 83 -14.81 -0.79 -5.78
N LEU A 84 -15.15 0.06 -4.80
CA LEU A 84 -16.24 1.00 -4.95
C LEU A 84 -15.65 2.33 -5.39
N ILE A 85 -15.99 2.76 -6.58
CA ILE A 85 -15.41 3.96 -7.19
C ILE A 85 -16.48 5.05 -7.26
N CYS A 86 -16.12 6.21 -6.72
CA CYS A 86 -16.99 7.38 -6.77
C CYS A 86 -16.13 8.56 -7.23
N GLY A 87 -16.25 8.90 -8.52
CA GLY A 87 -15.41 9.96 -9.09
C GLY A 87 -13.93 9.60 -9.02
N ASP A 88 -13.17 10.42 -8.32
CA ASP A 88 -11.75 10.21 -8.18
C ASP A 88 -11.36 9.46 -6.92
N LEU A 89 -12.35 8.95 -6.18
CA LEU A 89 -12.10 8.21 -4.95
C LEU A 89 -12.51 6.76 -5.11
N ALA A 90 -11.82 5.87 -4.44
CA ALA A 90 -12.15 4.47 -4.42
C ALA A 90 -11.96 3.91 -3.02
N LEU A 91 -12.89 3.06 -2.61
CA LEU A 91 -12.79 2.29 -1.37
C LEU A 91 -12.43 0.86 -1.74
N THR A 92 -11.36 0.35 -1.16
CA THR A 92 -10.90 -1.01 -1.42
C THR A 92 -10.74 -1.77 -0.11
N SER A 93 -10.66 -3.07 -0.20
CA SER A 93 -10.54 -3.93 0.96
C SER A 93 -9.93 -5.26 0.54
N THR A 94 -9.04 -5.79 1.36
CA THR A 94 -8.36 -7.06 1.11
C THR A 94 -8.47 -7.92 2.36
N ARG A 95 -8.75 -9.21 2.17
CA ARG A 95 -8.75 -10.17 3.28
C ARG A 95 -7.57 -11.10 3.10
N SER A 96 -6.70 -11.15 4.11
CA SER A 96 -5.56 -12.04 4.09
C SER A 96 -5.96 -13.45 4.53
N ARG A 97 -5.03 -14.40 4.41
CA ARG A 97 -5.31 -15.79 4.78
C ARG A 97 -5.69 -15.95 6.24
N ASN A 98 -5.11 -15.14 7.11
CA ASN A 98 -5.41 -15.25 8.53
C ASN A 98 -6.72 -14.55 8.91
N GLY A 99 -7.45 -14.04 7.93
CA GLY A 99 -8.74 -13.41 8.18
C GLY A 99 -8.67 -11.92 8.47
N THR A 100 -7.47 -11.34 8.47
CA THR A 100 -7.34 -9.89 8.66
C THR A 100 -7.93 -9.18 7.44
N VAL A 101 -8.76 -8.18 7.69
CA VAL A 101 -9.41 -7.41 6.64
C VAL A 101 -8.90 -5.97 6.71
N THR A 102 -8.42 -5.47 5.58
CA THR A 102 -7.96 -4.08 5.48
C THR A 102 -9.08 -3.20 4.95
N SER A 103 -8.85 -1.89 5.00
CA SER A 103 -9.74 -0.93 4.35
C SER A 103 -8.88 0.24 3.89
N GLU A 104 -9.02 0.63 2.63
CA GLU A 104 -8.22 1.70 2.06
C GLU A 104 -9.07 2.65 1.25
N VAL A 105 -8.63 3.91 1.19
CA VAL A 105 -9.18 4.89 0.27
C VAL A 105 -8.07 5.32 -0.66
N ALA A 106 -8.32 5.22 -1.95
CA ALA A 106 -7.38 5.65 -2.98
C ALA A 106 -7.97 6.83 -3.74
N ARG A 107 -7.09 7.65 -4.32
CA ARG A 107 -7.50 8.79 -5.12
C ARG A 107 -6.85 8.72 -6.48
N ARG A 108 -7.64 8.99 -7.52
CA ARG A 108 -7.10 9.05 -8.88
C ARG A 108 -6.36 10.37 -9.06
N GLN A 109 -5.15 10.28 -9.55
CA GLN A 109 -4.28 11.41 -9.79
C GLN A 109 -4.56 12.03 -11.16
N LYS A 110 -3.97 13.18 -11.43
CA LYS A 110 -4.18 13.88 -12.69
C LYS A 110 -3.77 13.05 -13.89
N ASP A 111 -2.77 12.19 -13.74
CA ASP A 111 -2.30 11.34 -14.82
C ASP A 111 -3.11 10.07 -14.99
N GLY A 112 -4.18 9.92 -14.20
CA GLY A 112 -5.06 8.75 -14.29
C GLY A 112 -4.63 7.58 -13.43
N THR A 113 -3.49 7.66 -12.77
CA THR A 113 -3.06 6.59 -11.86
C THR A 113 -3.66 6.80 -10.49
N TRP A 114 -3.56 5.77 -9.64
CA TRP A 114 -4.18 5.80 -8.32
C TRP A 114 -3.11 5.74 -7.25
N LEU A 115 -3.32 6.47 -6.16
CA LEU A 115 -2.47 6.41 -4.97
C LEU A 115 -3.35 6.29 -3.74
N TRP A 116 -2.84 5.64 -2.69
CA TRP A 116 -3.55 5.54 -1.43
C TRP A 116 -3.51 6.86 -0.68
N VAL A 117 -4.65 7.21 -0.08
CA VAL A 117 -4.82 8.40 0.75
C VAL A 117 -4.93 8.01 2.21
N ILE A 118 -5.69 6.95 2.50
CA ILE A 118 -5.92 6.43 3.84
C ILE A 118 -5.81 4.93 3.76
N ASP A 119 -5.09 4.34 4.73
CA ASP A 119 -4.89 2.90 4.74
C ASP A 119 -5.03 2.40 6.17
N ARG A 120 -5.94 1.47 6.39
CA ARG A 120 -6.12 0.82 7.69
C ARG A 120 -5.79 -0.65 7.53
N TYR A 121 -4.76 -1.12 8.25
CA TYR A 121 -4.27 -2.48 8.10
C TYR A 121 -5.21 -3.53 8.67
N SER A 122 -6.10 -3.16 9.58
CA SER A 122 -7.08 -4.09 10.12
C SER A 122 -8.31 -3.32 10.57
N VAL A 123 -9.48 -3.77 10.15
CA VAL A 123 -10.74 -3.14 10.54
C VAL A 123 -11.32 -3.74 11.81
N SER A 124 -10.70 -4.78 12.36
CA SER A 124 -11.19 -5.35 13.61
C SER A 124 -10.56 -4.63 14.81
N TRP A 125 -11.29 -4.59 15.91
CA TRP A 125 -10.77 -4.01 17.15
C TRP A 125 -11.28 -4.80 18.35
#